data_f5257b3663e33ee7963cf4bd1c778e54
#
_entry.id   f5257b3663e33ee7963cf4bd1c778e54
#
_cell.length_a   1.000
_cell.length_b   1.000
_cell.length_c   1.000
_cell.angle_alpha   90.00
_cell.angle_beta   90.00
_cell.angle_gamma   90.00
#
_symmetry.space_group_name_H-M   'P 1'
#
loop_
_entity.id
_entity.type
_entity.pdbx_description
1 polymer ?
#
loop_
_entity_poly.entity_id
_entity_poly.type
_entity_poly.pdbx_seq_one_letter_code
_entity_poly.pdbx_strand_id
1 'polypeptide(L)'
;MSSVDTDSDTEDHEVVRVNGCDIYYYGEVDRENALDFLDEFKKLEVNLLKKAIELPGYTPTIRVHIHSDGGDVFSGLSMMDALKSSRVNVVTIAEGTCCSAATFMLLGGSERLMGKYSFVLIHQLSSGFF
;
A
#
# COMPACT_ATOMS: atom_id res chain seq x y z
N MET A 1 23.21 -15.85 18.80
CA MET A 1 22.77 -15.26 18.71
C MET A 1 21.92 -15.14 18.96
N SER A 2 21.66 -15.04 19.22
CA SER A 2 20.96 -14.83 19.38
C SER A 2 20.18 -14.19 19.70
N SER A 3 20.08 -13.99 20.53
CA SER A 3 19.28 -13.16 21.10
C SER A 3 18.85 -12.16 20.29
N VAL A 4 19.63 -11.76 19.76
CA VAL A 4 19.33 -10.97 18.81
C VAL A 4 18.08 -11.21 18.19
N ASP A 5 17.75 -12.39 18.17
CA ASP A 5 16.64 -12.80 17.48
C ASP A 5 15.38 -12.35 18.03
N THR A 6 15.28 -12.17 19.30
CA THR A 6 14.05 -11.74 19.87
C THR A 6 13.75 -10.34 19.46
N ASP A 7 14.72 -9.54 19.29
CA ASP A 7 14.47 -8.20 18.88
C ASP A 7 14.06 -8.17 17.45
N SER A 8 14.64 -9.00 16.64
CA SER A 8 14.27 -9.02 15.28
C SER A 8 12.85 -9.47 15.09
N ASP A 9 12.36 -10.30 15.97
CA ASP A 9 10.98 -10.73 15.86
C ASP A 9 10.03 -9.59 15.98
N THR A 10 10.26 -8.65 16.86
CA THR A 10 9.40 -7.51 16.95
C THR A 10 9.54 -6.64 15.73
N GLU A 11 10.72 -6.59 15.19
CA GLU A 11 10.93 -5.77 14.05
C GLU A 11 10.36 -6.36 12.79
N ASP A 12 10.12 -7.66 12.82
CA ASP A 12 9.61 -8.33 11.66
C ASP A 12 8.16 -8.05 11.40
N HIS A 13 7.53 -7.24 12.24
CA HIS A 13 6.15 -6.88 12.04
C HIS A 13 6.02 -5.64 11.21
N GLU A 14 6.80 -5.56 10.17
CA GLU A 14 6.67 -4.47 9.23
C GLU A 14 5.41 -4.63 8.43
N VAL A 15 4.68 -3.54 8.29
CA VAL A 15 3.45 -3.51 7.53
C VAL A 15 3.75 -3.34 6.05
N VAL A 16 4.78 -2.57 5.73
CA VAL A 16 5.10 -2.22 4.34
C VAL A 16 6.35 -2.95 3.89
N ARG A 17 6.26 -3.65 2.77
CA ARG A 17 7.42 -4.35 2.20
C ARG A 17 7.45 -4.14 0.70
N VAL A 18 8.66 -4.06 0.14
CA VAL A 18 8.87 -3.87 -1.28
C VAL A 18 9.66 -5.04 -1.84
N ASN A 19 9.22 -5.56 -2.97
CA ASN A 19 9.93 -6.63 -3.67
C ASN A 19 9.77 -6.36 -5.17
N GLY A 20 10.82 -5.85 -5.81
CA GLY A 20 10.76 -5.50 -7.22
C GLY A 20 9.79 -4.36 -7.44
N CYS A 21 8.78 -4.58 -8.27
CA CYS A 21 7.74 -3.58 -8.53
C CYS A 21 6.50 -3.80 -7.67
N ASP A 22 6.58 -4.69 -6.71
CA ASP A 22 5.47 -5.00 -5.82
C ASP A 22 5.71 -4.37 -4.47
N ILE A 23 4.68 -3.72 -3.94
CA ILE A 23 4.75 -3.17 -2.60
C ILE A 23 3.55 -3.74 -1.85
N TYR A 24 3.80 -4.25 -0.65
CA TYR A 24 2.81 -4.93 0.15
C TYR A 24 2.47 -4.09 1.36
N TYR A 25 1.18 -3.88 1.57
CA TYR A 25 0.68 -3.21 2.76
C TYR A 25 -0.18 -4.22 3.51
N TYR A 26 0.36 -4.81 4.56
CA TYR A 26 -0.32 -5.83 5.35
C TYR A 26 -0.37 -5.36 6.79
N GLY A 27 -1.47 -4.74 7.18
CA GLY A 27 -1.61 -4.28 8.55
C GLY A 27 -2.57 -3.13 8.68
N GLU A 28 -2.59 -2.55 9.86
CA GLU A 28 -3.51 -1.48 10.19
C GLU A 28 -3.18 -0.19 9.43
N VAL A 29 -4.22 0.56 9.09
CA VAL A 29 -4.04 1.88 8.49
C VAL A 29 -3.89 2.89 9.61
N ASP A 30 -2.67 3.40 9.80
CA ASP A 30 -2.41 4.44 10.78
C ASP A 30 -1.37 5.39 10.21
N ARG A 31 -1.06 6.44 10.95
CA ARG A 31 -0.15 7.48 10.46
C ARG A 31 1.25 6.95 10.20
N GLU A 32 1.73 6.13 11.10
CA GLU A 32 3.10 5.62 11.00
C GLU A 32 3.24 4.69 9.80
N ASN A 33 2.31 3.77 9.67
CA ASN A 33 2.35 2.84 8.55
C ASN A 33 2.11 3.56 7.22
N ALA A 34 1.26 4.58 7.22
CA ALA A 34 1.02 5.36 6.01
C ALA A 34 2.29 6.10 5.60
N LEU A 35 3.02 6.67 6.57
CA LEU A 35 4.25 7.37 6.26
C LEU A 35 5.29 6.40 5.69
N ASP A 36 5.41 5.22 6.29
CA ASP A 36 6.33 4.21 5.78
C ASP A 36 5.96 3.83 4.33
N PHE A 37 4.68 3.67 4.07
CA PHE A 37 4.21 3.35 2.73
C PHE A 37 4.57 4.45 1.75
N LEU A 38 4.33 5.71 2.12
CA LEU A 38 4.60 6.84 1.25
C LEU A 38 6.09 6.94 0.93
N ASP A 39 6.94 6.69 1.92
CA ASP A 39 8.38 6.72 1.71
C ASP A 39 8.81 5.64 0.72
N GLU A 40 8.35 4.41 0.93
CA GLU A 40 8.73 3.30 0.07
C GLU A 40 8.16 3.46 -1.33
N PHE A 41 6.94 3.93 -1.41
CA PHE A 41 6.30 4.15 -2.70
C PHE A 41 7.06 5.20 -3.50
N LYS A 42 7.44 6.30 -2.87
CA LYS A 42 8.16 7.37 -3.53
C LYS A 42 9.53 6.90 -4.03
N LYS A 43 10.22 6.12 -3.21
CA LYS A 43 11.52 5.56 -3.63
C LYS A 43 11.35 4.67 -4.85
N LEU A 44 10.33 3.82 -4.83
CA LEU A 44 10.09 2.91 -5.93
C LEU A 44 9.71 3.67 -7.19
N GLU A 45 8.87 4.68 -7.05
CA GLU A 45 8.45 5.50 -8.17
C GLU A 45 9.65 6.16 -8.85
N VAL A 46 10.53 6.76 -8.06
CA VAL A 46 11.71 7.44 -8.59
C VAL A 46 12.63 6.45 -9.30
N ASN A 47 12.84 5.29 -8.71
CA ASN A 47 13.72 4.28 -9.31
C ASN A 47 13.17 3.78 -10.64
N LEU A 48 11.86 3.59 -10.72
CA LEU A 48 11.24 3.11 -11.94
C LEU A 48 11.23 4.18 -13.03
N LEU A 49 11.08 5.45 -12.65
CA LEU A 49 11.16 6.54 -13.61
C LEU A 49 12.56 6.64 -14.20
N LYS A 50 13.59 6.44 -13.38
CA LYS A 50 14.96 6.43 -13.87
C LYS A 50 15.18 5.29 -14.86
N LYS A 51 14.67 4.11 -14.54
CA LYS A 51 14.78 2.97 -15.44
C LYS A 51 14.08 3.22 -16.76
N ALA A 52 12.92 3.87 -16.71
CA ALA A 52 12.16 4.16 -17.91
C ALA A 52 12.93 5.08 -18.87
N ILE A 53 13.74 5.98 -18.31
CA ILE A 53 14.58 6.85 -19.13
C ILE A 53 15.65 6.04 -19.86
N GLU A 54 16.21 5.04 -19.17
CA GLU A 54 17.31 4.25 -19.72
C GLU A 54 16.87 3.15 -20.67
N LEU A 55 15.61 2.72 -20.58
CA LEU A 55 15.11 1.59 -21.32
C LEU A 55 13.93 2.02 -22.18
N PRO A 56 14.18 2.47 -23.42
CA PRO A 56 13.09 2.91 -24.30
C PRO A 56 12.05 1.80 -24.48
N GLY A 57 10.79 2.18 -24.35
CA GLY A 57 9.70 1.22 -24.47
C GLY A 57 9.29 0.57 -23.17
N TYR A 58 10.07 0.77 -22.11
CA TYR A 58 9.71 0.22 -20.80
C TYR A 58 8.65 1.09 -20.15
N THR A 59 7.52 0.47 -19.80
CA THR A 59 6.42 1.15 -19.12
C THR A 59 6.29 0.57 -17.72
N PRO A 60 6.82 1.28 -16.70
CA PRO A 60 6.81 0.73 -15.36
C PRO A 60 5.42 0.69 -14.74
N THR A 61 5.17 -0.31 -13.94
CA THR A 61 3.92 -0.45 -13.18
C THR A 61 4.27 -0.88 -11.77
N ILE A 62 3.69 -0.20 -10.79
CA ILE A 62 3.80 -0.59 -9.39
C ILE A 62 2.54 -1.35 -9.01
N ARG A 63 2.70 -2.52 -8.42
CA ARG A 63 1.57 -3.30 -7.93
C ARG A 63 1.52 -3.18 -6.41
N VAL A 64 0.42 -2.64 -5.89
CA VAL A 64 0.23 -2.43 -4.46
C VAL A 64 -0.74 -3.50 -3.95
N HIS A 65 -0.23 -4.37 -3.09
CA HIS A 65 -1.00 -5.46 -2.51
C HIS A 65 -1.49 -5.05 -1.13
N ILE A 66 -2.79 -5.16 -0.90
CA ILE A 66 -3.41 -4.61 0.31
C ILE A 66 -4.13 -5.70 1.08
N HIS A 67 -3.72 -5.89 2.33
CA HIS A 67 -4.42 -6.78 3.26
C HIS A 67 -4.52 -6.01 4.58
N SER A 68 -5.70 -5.44 4.85
CA SER A 68 -5.86 -4.54 5.99
C SER A 68 -7.32 -4.49 6.41
N ASP A 69 -7.55 -4.52 7.71
CA ASP A 69 -8.88 -4.34 8.25
C ASP A 69 -9.26 -2.86 8.38
N GLY A 70 -8.36 -1.96 8.02
CA GLY A 70 -8.65 -0.53 8.03
C GLY A 70 -7.95 0.20 9.15
N GLY A 71 -8.52 1.32 9.55
CA GLY A 71 -7.99 2.16 10.61
C GLY A 71 -8.31 3.61 10.37
N ASP A 72 -7.28 4.45 10.38
CA ASP A 72 -7.47 5.89 10.27
C ASP A 72 -7.86 6.31 8.86
N VAL A 73 -9.02 6.96 8.75
CA VAL A 73 -9.57 7.36 7.45
C VAL A 73 -8.66 8.34 6.72
N PHE A 74 -8.14 9.32 7.45
CA PHE A 74 -7.33 10.36 6.79
C PHE A 74 -5.98 9.81 6.30
N SER A 75 -5.44 8.83 7.01
CA SER A 75 -4.24 8.15 6.53
C SER A 75 -4.54 7.37 5.25
N GLY A 76 -5.71 6.73 5.21
CA GLY A 76 -6.15 6.04 4.00
C GLY A 76 -6.30 6.99 2.82
N LEU A 77 -6.91 8.14 3.06
CA LEU A 77 -7.09 9.15 2.02
C LEU A 77 -5.75 9.70 1.54
N SER A 78 -4.81 9.89 2.45
CA SER A 78 -3.49 10.39 2.12
C SER A 78 -2.77 9.42 1.18
N MET A 79 -2.87 8.13 1.48
CA MET A 79 -2.26 7.12 0.62
C MET A 79 -2.95 7.06 -0.75
N MET A 80 -4.29 7.20 -0.77
CA MET A 80 -5.02 7.25 -2.02
C MET A 80 -4.54 8.41 -2.90
N ASP A 81 -4.36 9.59 -2.30
CA ASP A 81 -3.90 10.75 -3.04
C ASP A 81 -2.53 10.52 -3.66
N ALA A 82 -1.63 9.90 -2.91
CA ALA A 82 -0.29 9.61 -3.41
C ALA A 82 -0.35 8.65 -4.60
N LEU A 83 -1.20 7.63 -4.50
CA LEU A 83 -1.33 6.66 -5.59
C LEU A 83 -1.92 7.30 -6.84
N LYS A 84 -2.94 8.15 -6.65
CA LYS A 84 -3.57 8.83 -7.78
C LYS A 84 -2.64 9.85 -8.45
N SER A 85 -1.69 10.37 -7.69
CA SER A 85 -0.74 11.35 -8.21
C SER A 85 0.50 10.72 -8.79
N SER A 86 0.58 9.40 -8.81
CA SER A 86 1.78 8.71 -9.26
C SER A 86 2.07 9.00 -10.72
N ARG A 87 3.35 9.15 -11.03
CA ARG A 87 3.82 9.31 -12.39
C ARG A 87 4.15 7.97 -13.03
N VAL A 88 3.96 6.90 -12.29
CA VAL A 88 4.13 5.53 -12.74
C VAL A 88 2.77 4.87 -12.66
N ASN A 89 2.47 3.98 -13.59
CA ASN A 89 1.20 3.26 -13.55
C ASN A 89 1.08 2.46 -12.26
N VAL A 90 -0.11 2.47 -11.63
CA VAL A 90 -0.34 1.79 -10.36
C VAL A 90 -1.52 0.84 -10.49
N VAL A 91 -1.30 -0.41 -10.10
CA VAL A 91 -2.35 -1.41 -9.98
C VAL A 91 -2.48 -1.73 -8.50
N THR A 92 -3.69 -1.66 -7.97
CA THR A 92 -3.93 -2.03 -6.57
C THR A 92 -4.66 -3.36 -6.52
N ILE A 93 -4.33 -4.18 -5.54
CA ILE A 93 -4.83 -5.55 -5.45
C ILE A 93 -5.28 -5.81 -4.02
N ALA A 94 -6.57 -6.11 -3.85
CA ALA A 94 -7.08 -6.51 -2.54
C ALA A 94 -6.75 -7.97 -2.32
N GLU A 95 -6.08 -8.27 -1.21
CA GLU A 95 -5.70 -9.63 -0.83
C GLU A 95 -6.18 -9.86 0.60
N GLY A 96 -6.77 -11.01 0.87
CA GLY A 96 -7.33 -11.25 2.18
C GLY A 96 -8.48 -10.30 2.46
N THR A 97 -8.28 -9.38 3.41
CA THR A 97 -9.28 -8.35 3.71
C THR A 97 -8.80 -6.99 3.26
N CYS A 98 -9.71 -6.18 2.77
CA CYS A 98 -9.45 -4.80 2.44
C CYS A 98 -10.69 -4.02 2.87
N CYS A 99 -10.66 -3.50 4.08
CA CYS A 99 -11.86 -3.01 4.74
C CYS A 99 -11.71 -1.56 5.18
N SER A 100 -12.83 -0.83 5.18
CA SER A 100 -12.92 0.50 5.78
C SER A 100 -11.88 1.43 5.15
N ALA A 101 -11.01 2.04 5.97
CA ALA A 101 -10.01 2.99 5.48
C ALA A 101 -9.07 2.40 4.43
N ALA A 102 -8.86 1.09 4.46
CA ALA A 102 -7.98 0.45 3.49
C ALA A 102 -8.58 0.46 2.08
N THR A 103 -9.90 0.60 1.96
CA THR A 103 -10.52 0.67 0.64
C THR A 103 -10.08 1.91 -0.12
N PHE A 104 -9.69 2.97 0.59
CA PHE A 104 -9.20 4.17 -0.08
C PHE A 104 -7.89 3.89 -0.82
N MET A 105 -7.02 3.08 -0.22
CA MET A 105 -5.81 2.66 -0.93
C MET A 105 -6.16 1.92 -2.22
N LEU A 106 -7.13 1.01 -2.11
CA LEU A 106 -7.55 0.24 -3.28
C LEU A 106 -8.05 1.18 -4.38
N LEU A 107 -8.81 2.20 -4.00
CA LEU A 107 -9.36 3.16 -4.96
C LEU A 107 -8.29 4.04 -5.60
N GLY A 108 -7.09 4.06 -5.04
CA GLY A 108 -6.00 4.87 -5.58
C GLY A 108 -5.39 4.32 -6.85
N GLY A 109 -5.56 3.04 -7.14
CA GLY A 109 -4.98 2.45 -8.34
C GLY A 109 -5.73 2.83 -9.60
N SER A 110 -5.00 2.91 -10.71
CA SER A 110 -5.64 3.13 -12.00
C SER A 110 -6.35 1.87 -12.46
N GLU A 111 -5.88 0.73 -12.02
CA GLU A 111 -6.53 -0.55 -12.20
C GLU A 111 -6.64 -1.18 -10.83
N ARG A 112 -7.80 -1.77 -10.51
CA ARG A 112 -8.06 -2.33 -9.19
C ARG A 112 -8.46 -3.78 -9.35
N LEU A 113 -7.75 -4.64 -8.66
CA LEU A 113 -7.96 -6.08 -8.74
C LEU A 113 -8.31 -6.62 -7.36
N MET A 114 -8.91 -7.79 -7.35
CA MET A 114 -9.33 -8.43 -6.12
C MET A 114 -8.98 -9.91 -6.21
N GLY A 115 -8.29 -10.41 -5.20
CA GLY A 115 -7.95 -11.82 -5.15
C GLY A 115 -9.21 -12.67 -5.08
N LYS A 116 -9.10 -13.90 -5.56
CA LYS A 116 -10.25 -14.80 -5.69
C LYS A 116 -10.97 -15.02 -4.35
N TYR A 117 -10.21 -15.08 -3.28
CA TYR A 117 -10.76 -15.32 -1.96
C TYR A 117 -10.68 -14.12 -1.04
N SER A 118 -10.49 -12.93 -1.62
CA SER A 118 -10.37 -11.73 -0.81
C SER A 118 -11.74 -11.14 -0.53
N PHE A 119 -11.76 -10.21 0.41
CA PHE A 119 -12.98 -9.62 0.91
C PHE A 119 -12.78 -8.11 1.01
N VAL A 120 -13.67 -7.35 0.40
CA VAL A 120 -13.62 -5.88 0.43
C VAL A 120 -14.90 -5.40 1.11
N LEU A 121 -14.74 -4.57 2.14
CA LEU A 121 -15.89 -4.05 2.87
C LEU A 121 -15.82 -2.54 2.95
N ILE A 122 -16.82 -1.90 2.39
CA ILE A 122 -17.01 -0.47 2.49
C ILE A 122 -18.24 -0.24 3.35
N HIS A 123 -18.09 0.50 4.44
CA HIS A 123 -19.24 0.76 5.28
C HIS A 123 -19.24 2.22 5.70
N GLN A 124 -20.41 2.65 6.14
CA GLN A 124 -20.60 4.01 6.57
C GLN A 124 -19.80 4.29 7.85
N LEU A 125 -19.21 5.46 7.92
CA LEU A 125 -18.47 5.85 9.11
C LEU A 125 -19.39 6.07 10.26
N SER A 126 -18.85 5.90 11.46
CA SER A 126 -19.60 6.03 12.67
C SER A 126 -20.06 7.48 12.87
N SER A 127 -21.23 7.63 13.49
CA SER A 127 -21.79 8.94 13.72
C SER A 127 -20.91 9.81 14.60
N GLY A 128 -20.14 9.23 15.47
CA GLY A 128 -19.26 10.01 16.31
C GLY A 128 -18.19 10.74 15.54
N PHE A 129 -18.03 10.43 14.32
CA PHE A 129 -17.00 11.01 13.50
C PHE A 129 -17.51 12.27 12.80
N PHE A 130 -18.78 12.40 12.74
CA PHE A 130 -19.42 13.54 12.16
C PHE A 130 -20.12 14.37 13.25
#